data_22c399c03fb70ef5649a91c508d4373a
#
_entry.id   22c399c03fb70ef5649a91c508d4373a
#
_cell.length_a   1.000
_cell.length_b   1.000
_cell.length_c   1.000
_cell.angle_alpha   90.00
_cell.angle_beta   90.00
_cell.angle_gamma   90.00
#
_symmetry.space_group_name_H-M   'P 1'
#
loop_
_entity.id
_entity.type
_entity.pdbx_description
1 polymer ?
#
loop_
_entity_poly.entity_id
_entity_poly.type
_entity_poly.pdbx_seq_one_letter_code
_entity_poly.pdbx_strand_id
1 'polypeptide(L)'
;LVATYMIWLSDCEKPENGPTYVVPGSHRFGHIIDPSLAESMGISTCGKAGTVVLINCNLWHRGCNNSSDKPRETLQISFARRIIGHEFKTIMNYSMPDYVFSDRHPKTLERLGFLQGGAYS
;
A
#
# COMPACT_ATOMS: atom_id res chain seq x y z
N LEU A 1 -12.40 -1.96 -3.99
CA LEU A 1 -11.27 -1.14 -4.40
C LEU A 1 -10.40 -0.85 -3.18
N VAL A 2 -9.12 -1.16 -3.27
CA VAL A 2 -8.11 -0.80 -2.28
C VAL A 2 -7.13 0.16 -2.95
N ALA A 3 -6.86 1.28 -2.32
CA ALA A 3 -5.89 2.26 -2.78
C ALA A 3 -4.76 2.36 -1.75
N THR A 4 -3.52 2.33 -2.20
CA THR A 4 -2.34 2.42 -1.33
C THR A 4 -1.52 3.64 -1.69
N TYR A 5 -1.24 4.45 -0.68
CA TYR A 5 -0.21 5.47 -0.73
C TYR A 5 1.11 4.84 -0.30
N MET A 6 2.12 4.95 -1.14
CA MET A 6 3.49 4.64 -0.81
C MET A 6 4.26 5.94 -0.69
N ILE A 7 4.85 6.19 0.47
CA ILE A 7 5.59 7.41 0.77
C ILE A 7 7.05 7.02 0.97
N TRP A 8 7.95 7.54 0.15
CA TRP A 8 9.39 7.32 0.32
C TRP A 8 9.89 8.07 1.54
N LEU A 9 10.40 7.37 2.53
CA LEU A 9 11.05 7.96 3.71
C LEU A 9 12.55 8.18 3.51
N SER A 10 13.13 7.50 2.51
CA SER A 10 14.49 7.66 2.03
C SER A 10 14.50 7.92 0.53
N ASP A 11 15.60 8.48 0.01
CA ASP A 11 15.78 8.69 -1.43
C ASP A 11 15.83 7.33 -2.16
N CYS A 12 15.02 7.21 -3.20
CA CYS A 12 14.94 6.04 -4.07
C CYS A 12 14.92 6.52 -5.53
N GLU A 13 15.99 7.23 -5.93
CA GLU A 13 16.04 7.95 -7.20
C GLU A 13 16.52 7.08 -8.36
N LYS A 14 17.13 5.94 -8.08
CA LYS A 14 17.73 5.04 -9.08
C LYS A 14 17.17 3.63 -8.97
N PRO A 15 17.18 2.85 -10.06
CA PRO A 15 16.75 1.46 -10.04
C PRO A 15 17.48 0.59 -9.00
N GLU A 16 18.76 0.89 -8.74
CA GLU A 16 19.60 0.17 -7.77
C GLU A 16 19.11 0.34 -6.30
N ASN A 17 18.33 1.39 -6.03
CA ASN A 17 17.73 1.60 -4.71
C ASN A 17 16.52 0.69 -4.45
N GLY A 18 16.13 -0.15 -5.41
CA GLY A 18 15.05 -1.10 -5.26
C GLY A 18 13.65 -0.49 -5.24
N PRO A 19 13.28 0.40 -6.17
CA PRO A 19 11.94 1.00 -6.20
C PRO A 19 10.85 -0.05 -6.37
N THR A 20 9.61 0.35 -6.19
CA THR A 20 8.48 -0.46 -6.60
C THR A 20 8.32 -0.34 -8.12
N TYR A 21 8.19 -1.47 -8.80
CA TYR A 21 7.90 -1.53 -10.21
C TYR A 21 6.40 -1.71 -10.39
N VAL A 22 5.79 -0.94 -11.26
CA VAL A 22 4.35 -0.96 -11.51
C VAL A 22 4.06 -1.00 -13.00
N VAL A 23 2.95 -1.63 -13.38
CA VAL A 23 2.48 -1.69 -14.78
C VAL A 23 1.24 -0.82 -14.93
N PRO A 24 1.36 0.41 -15.43
CA PRO A 24 0.23 1.33 -15.57
C PRO A 24 -0.92 0.71 -16.37
N GLY A 25 -2.16 0.83 -15.85
CA GLY A 25 -3.35 0.31 -16.52
C GLY A 25 -3.65 -1.17 -16.28
N SER A 26 -2.71 -1.96 -15.75
CA SER A 26 -2.84 -3.41 -15.60
C SER A 26 -3.96 -3.85 -14.65
N HIS A 27 -4.46 -3.00 -13.78
CA HIS A 27 -5.64 -3.28 -12.95
C HIS A 27 -6.90 -3.66 -13.77
N ARG A 28 -6.86 -3.45 -15.09
CA ARG A 28 -7.91 -3.79 -16.06
C ARG A 28 -7.68 -5.12 -16.75
N PHE A 29 -6.50 -5.73 -16.61
CA PHE A 29 -6.11 -6.96 -17.33
C PHE A 29 -6.40 -8.24 -16.56
N GLY A 30 -6.95 -8.14 -15.35
CA GLY A 30 -7.22 -9.29 -14.47
C GLY A 30 -6.01 -9.69 -13.62
N HIS A 31 -6.08 -10.89 -13.04
CA HIS A 31 -5.09 -11.37 -12.05
C HIS A 31 -3.97 -12.21 -12.65
N ILE A 32 -4.10 -12.63 -13.92
CA ILE A 32 -3.07 -13.41 -14.60
C ILE A 32 -2.07 -12.43 -15.19
N ILE A 33 -0.86 -12.46 -14.65
CA ILE A 33 0.22 -11.56 -15.11
C ILE A 33 0.86 -12.16 -16.34
N ASP A 34 0.91 -11.39 -17.42
CA ASP A 34 1.75 -11.67 -18.60
C ASP A 34 3.13 -11.03 -18.37
N PRO A 35 4.21 -11.83 -18.21
CA PRO A 35 5.54 -11.30 -17.94
C PRO A 35 6.08 -10.39 -19.04
N SER A 36 5.81 -10.72 -20.31
CA SER A 36 6.29 -9.94 -21.47
C SER A 36 5.63 -8.57 -21.52
N LEU A 37 4.31 -8.53 -21.28
CA LEU A 37 3.54 -7.31 -21.20
C LEU A 37 3.96 -6.46 -19.98
N ALA A 38 4.18 -7.11 -18.85
CA ALA A 38 4.63 -6.44 -17.64
C ALA A 38 6.00 -5.79 -17.84
N GLU A 39 6.93 -6.45 -18.50
CA GLU A 39 8.25 -5.91 -18.77
C GLU A 39 8.20 -4.73 -19.76
N SER A 40 7.38 -4.83 -20.81
CA SER A 40 7.28 -3.79 -21.85
C SER A 40 6.58 -2.51 -21.40
N MET A 41 5.61 -2.61 -20.46
CA MET A 41 4.77 -1.48 -20.03
C MET A 41 5.13 -0.97 -18.63
N GLY A 42 5.96 -1.68 -17.91
CA GLY A 42 6.25 -1.37 -16.53
C GLY A 42 7.19 -0.18 -16.34
N ILE A 43 7.02 0.51 -15.26
CA ILE A 43 7.84 1.66 -14.84
C ILE A 43 8.27 1.52 -13.39
N SER A 44 9.45 2.06 -13.08
CA SER A 44 9.94 2.17 -11.71
C SER A 44 9.42 3.46 -11.06
N THR A 45 8.96 3.35 -9.81
CA THR A 45 8.46 4.49 -9.04
C THR A 45 9.61 5.19 -8.29
N CYS A 46 10.63 5.65 -9.02
CA CYS A 46 11.76 6.36 -8.42
C CYS A 46 11.35 7.75 -7.92
N GLY A 47 12.02 8.22 -6.85
CA GLY A 47 11.78 9.55 -6.30
C GLY A 47 12.62 9.84 -5.07
N LYS A 48 12.64 11.11 -4.66
CA LYS A 48 13.27 11.56 -3.40
C LYS A 48 12.41 11.21 -2.19
N ALA A 49 13.01 11.27 -1.01
CA ALA A 49 12.27 11.26 0.25
C ALA A 49 11.13 12.29 0.21
N GLY A 50 9.95 11.91 0.68
CA GLY A 50 8.72 12.70 0.58
C GLY A 50 7.90 12.47 -0.70
N THR A 51 8.43 11.77 -1.70
CA THR A 51 7.64 11.37 -2.88
C THR A 51 6.49 10.44 -2.46
N VAL A 52 5.31 10.73 -2.98
CA VAL A 52 4.10 9.94 -2.74
C VAL A 52 3.64 9.30 -4.05
N VAL A 53 3.47 7.99 -4.03
CA VAL A 53 2.92 7.23 -5.15
C VAL A 53 1.59 6.61 -4.71
N LEU A 54 0.51 6.94 -5.42
CA LEU A 54 -0.80 6.35 -5.18
C LEU A 54 -1.07 5.25 -6.21
N ILE A 55 -1.32 4.05 -5.73
CA ILE A 55 -1.65 2.91 -6.59
C ILE A 55 -2.98 2.26 -6.21
N ASN A 56 -3.63 1.68 -7.20
CA ASN A 56 -4.70 0.71 -7.00
C ASN A 56 -4.06 -0.65 -6.70
N CYS A 57 -4.46 -1.34 -5.63
CA CYS A 57 -3.87 -2.63 -5.24
C CYS A 57 -4.03 -3.74 -6.28
N ASN A 58 -4.96 -3.61 -7.24
CA ASN A 58 -5.09 -4.56 -8.36
C ASN A 58 -4.10 -4.28 -9.50
N LEU A 59 -3.29 -3.22 -9.39
CA LEU A 59 -2.22 -2.93 -10.34
C LEU A 59 -1.15 -4.01 -10.24
N TRP A 60 -0.68 -4.53 -11.35
CA TRP A 60 0.48 -5.42 -11.34
C TRP A 60 1.69 -4.64 -10.84
N HIS A 61 2.29 -5.14 -9.79
CA HIS A 61 3.43 -4.49 -9.16
C HIS A 61 4.37 -5.51 -8.50
N ARG A 62 5.61 -5.11 -8.35
CA ARG A 62 6.62 -5.89 -7.62
C ARG A 62 7.61 -4.97 -6.91
N GLY A 63 8.21 -5.45 -5.85
CA GLY A 63 9.42 -4.84 -5.32
C GLY A 63 10.62 -5.14 -6.23
N CYS A 64 11.49 -4.17 -6.43
CA CYS A 64 12.77 -4.40 -7.07
C CYS A 64 13.84 -4.71 -6.01
N ASN A 65 14.90 -5.39 -6.43
CA ASN A 65 16.04 -5.64 -5.57
C ASN A 65 16.76 -4.33 -5.24
N ASN A 66 17.10 -4.12 -3.96
CA ASN A 66 17.97 -3.04 -3.56
C ASN A 66 19.42 -3.56 -3.58
N SER A 67 20.17 -3.14 -4.57
CA SER A 67 21.59 -3.46 -4.74
C SER A 67 22.51 -2.32 -4.29
N SER A 68 21.93 -1.23 -3.76
CA SER A 68 22.69 -0.12 -3.21
C SER A 68 23.18 -0.42 -1.78
N ASP A 69 24.07 0.40 -1.29
CA ASP A 69 24.58 0.36 0.09
C ASP A 69 23.66 1.05 1.13
N LYS A 70 22.52 1.57 0.68
CA LYS A 70 21.57 2.33 1.52
C LYS A 70 20.26 1.58 1.69
N PRO A 71 19.65 1.62 2.88
CA PRO A 71 18.32 1.07 3.09
C PRO A 71 17.28 1.88 2.31
N ARG A 72 16.26 1.19 1.79
CA ARG A 72 15.06 1.82 1.27
C ARG A 72 13.95 1.74 2.31
N GLU A 73 13.50 2.88 2.76
CA GLU A 73 12.43 3.00 3.74
C GLU A 73 11.18 3.56 3.08
N THR A 74 10.05 2.91 3.29
CA THR A 74 8.76 3.28 2.69
C THR A 74 7.65 3.13 3.71
N LEU A 75 6.84 4.15 3.86
CA LEU A 75 5.57 4.07 4.59
C LEU A 75 4.46 3.73 3.60
N GLN A 76 3.70 2.68 3.89
CA GLN A 76 2.52 2.31 3.11
C GLN A 76 1.24 2.52 3.92
N ILE A 77 0.31 3.27 3.35
CA ILE A 77 -1.01 3.51 3.96
C ILE A 77 -2.06 3.06 2.95
N SER A 78 -2.80 2.01 3.30
CA SER A 78 -3.83 1.44 2.44
C SER A 78 -5.22 1.83 2.92
N PHE A 79 -6.06 2.26 1.99
CA PHE A 79 -7.46 2.55 2.21
C PHE A 79 -8.31 1.55 1.43
N ALA A 80 -9.18 0.86 2.13
CA ALA A 80 -10.08 -0.12 1.55
C ALA A 80 -11.54 0.26 1.83
N ARG A 81 -12.47 -0.24 1.00
CA ARG A 81 -13.87 -0.23 1.40
C ARG A 81 -14.02 -1.07 2.67
N ARG A 82 -14.92 -0.64 3.53
CA ARG A 82 -15.20 -1.22 4.84
C ARG A 82 -15.34 -2.76 4.84
N ILE A 83 -16.02 -3.30 3.85
CA ILE A 83 -16.21 -4.75 3.69
C ILE A 83 -14.88 -5.50 3.50
N ILE A 84 -13.88 -4.87 2.86
CA ILE A 84 -12.55 -5.46 2.64
C ILE A 84 -11.69 -5.29 3.90
N GLY A 85 -11.80 -4.17 4.59
CA GLY A 85 -11.03 -3.89 5.81
C GLY A 85 -11.26 -4.92 6.92
N HIS A 86 -12.44 -5.53 6.95
CA HIS A 86 -12.78 -6.58 7.92
C HIS A 86 -11.97 -7.86 7.70
N GLU A 87 -11.70 -8.24 6.46
CA GLU A 87 -10.90 -9.43 6.13
C GLU A 87 -9.42 -9.23 6.46
N PHE A 88 -8.87 -8.04 6.23
CA PHE A 88 -7.48 -7.73 6.57
C PHE A 88 -7.20 -7.83 8.07
N LYS A 89 -8.14 -7.42 8.92
CA LYS A 89 -8.01 -7.50 10.37
C LYS A 89 -7.86 -8.95 10.86
N THR A 90 -8.55 -9.87 10.23
CA THR A 90 -8.50 -11.30 10.57
C THR A 90 -7.20 -11.96 10.12
N ILE A 91 -6.67 -11.55 8.97
CA ILE A 91 -5.44 -12.13 8.39
C ILE A 91 -4.18 -11.63 9.10
N MET A 92 -4.15 -10.36 9.52
CA MET A 92 -2.94 -9.75 10.05
C MET A 92 -2.74 -9.93 11.56
N ASN A 93 -3.68 -10.56 12.27
CA ASN A 93 -3.63 -10.76 13.73
C ASN A 93 -3.11 -9.51 14.48
N TYR A 94 -3.59 -8.35 14.07
CA TYR A 94 -3.09 -7.06 14.52
C TYR A 94 -3.83 -6.62 15.78
N SER A 95 -3.11 -6.39 16.87
CA SER A 95 -3.65 -5.77 18.06
C SER A 95 -3.29 -4.28 18.09
N MET A 96 -4.28 -3.43 18.15
CA MET A 96 -4.08 -1.99 18.26
C MET A 96 -3.69 -1.63 19.70
N PRO A 97 -2.66 -0.81 19.92
CA PRO A 97 -2.30 -0.34 21.25
C PRO A 97 -3.46 0.44 21.92
N ASP A 98 -3.60 0.29 23.23
CA ASP A 98 -4.72 0.87 24.01
C ASP A 98 -4.78 2.40 23.90
N TYR A 99 -3.63 3.07 23.75
CA TYR A 99 -3.61 4.54 23.61
C TYR A 99 -4.35 5.02 22.35
N VAL A 100 -4.47 4.19 21.33
CA VAL A 100 -5.24 4.52 20.10
C VAL A 100 -6.74 4.62 20.43
N PHE A 101 -7.18 3.97 21.49
CA PHE A 101 -8.57 3.99 21.94
C PHE A 101 -8.87 5.03 23.02
N SER A 102 -7.86 5.63 23.64
CA SER A 102 -8.03 6.49 24.83
C SER A 102 -8.41 7.93 24.54
N ASP A 103 -7.93 8.50 23.44
CA ASP A 103 -8.18 9.92 23.08
C ASP A 103 -8.64 10.01 21.62
N ARG A 104 -9.97 9.92 21.38
CA ARG A 104 -10.42 9.78 20.01
C ARG A 104 -11.71 10.44 19.61
N HIS A 105 -11.63 11.02 18.45
CA HIS A 105 -12.81 11.43 17.72
C HIS A 105 -13.49 10.19 17.07
N PRO A 106 -14.83 10.04 17.16
CA PRO A 106 -15.56 8.89 16.60
C PRO A 106 -15.21 8.58 15.15
N LYS A 107 -15.03 9.61 14.30
CA LYS A 107 -14.60 9.44 12.91
C LYS A 107 -13.21 8.81 12.76
N THR A 108 -12.33 8.93 13.73
CA THR A 108 -11.01 8.29 13.69
C THR A 108 -11.15 6.78 13.81
N LEU A 109 -11.96 6.31 14.74
CA LEU A 109 -12.25 4.89 14.90
C LEU A 109 -12.94 4.29 13.68
N GLU A 110 -13.90 5.03 13.12
CA GLU A 110 -14.58 4.63 11.89
C GLU A 110 -13.59 4.46 10.74
N ARG A 111 -12.66 5.41 10.56
CA ARG A 111 -11.62 5.35 9.51
C ARG A 111 -10.61 4.24 9.74
N LEU A 112 -10.31 3.91 10.99
CA LEU A 112 -9.45 2.79 11.37
C LEU A 112 -10.18 1.44 11.32
N GLY A 113 -11.46 1.42 10.95
CA GLY A 113 -12.27 0.21 10.87
C GLY A 113 -12.80 -0.29 12.21
N PHE A 114 -12.65 0.49 13.30
CA PHE A 114 -13.23 0.20 14.59
C PHE A 114 -14.59 0.88 14.69
N LEU A 115 -15.65 0.11 14.57
CA LEU A 115 -17.02 0.61 14.72
C LEU A 115 -17.44 0.50 16.17
N GLN A 116 -17.93 1.60 16.71
CA GLN A 116 -18.68 1.55 17.96
C GLN A 116 -19.99 0.79 17.72
N GLY A 117 -20.21 -0.21 18.55
CA GLY A 117 -21.34 -1.11 18.68
C GLY A 117 -22.49 -1.01 17.66
N GLY A 118 -22.84 -2.12 17.08
CA GLY A 118 -24.11 -2.31 16.38
C GLY A 118 -24.15 -2.12 14.88
N ALA A 119 -23.04 -1.81 14.23
CA ALA A 119 -23.06 -1.63 12.78
C ALA A 119 -22.89 -2.93 11.97
N TYR A 120 -22.81 -4.06 12.64
CA TYR A 120 -22.78 -5.42 12.07
C TYR A 120 -23.39 -6.44 13.01
N SER A 121 -24.61 -6.19 13.43
CA SER A 121 -25.49 -7.26 13.91
C SER A 121 -26.41 -7.69 12.78
#